data_5f78c25588014c648a965ef20a5c7530
#
_entry.id   5f78c25588014c648a965ef20a5c7530
#
_cell.length_a   1.000
_cell.length_b   1.000
_cell.length_c   1.000
_cell.angle_alpha   90.00
_cell.angle_beta   90.00
_cell.angle_gamma   90.00
#
_symmetry.space_group_name_H-M   'P 1'
#
loop_
_entity.id
_entity.type
_entity.pdbx_description
1 polymer ?
#
loop_
_entity_poly.entity_id
_entity_poly.type
_entity_poly.pdbx_seq_one_letter_code
_entity_poly.pdbx_strand_id
1 'polypeptide(L)'
;MGCVILGVIALVALIAAIVTALAGTLVTWVLGATGFRPGTAQVVLVTTALLIVLFATVAQRGIRRFSQPMDDLIDAAGRIEKGDYSAHVSENGPAELTSVARAFNSMSVRLKTSDEQRRSFLADVAHELRTPLSIIRGQAEAIADGVYPGDPEHVTPILDATRTLEVLVEDLRTLVLTDAGSLVLNREHVEPGALVQDVLASFETQSEAFGVSMASAIAAAVPNVDVDPARLRSALANVVSNAIRHTPAGGSIRIDVHPAGDNVEITVTDTGEGISPEILPRVFQRFVKGPGSTGSGLGLAITHDIITAHGGTIEIQSMVGSGTTVRITLPPAS
;
A
#
# COMPACT_ATOMS: atom_id res chain seq x y z
N MET A 1 20.57 -0.42 31.29
CA MET A 1 19.92 0.77 31.83
C MET A 1 19.45 0.60 33.28
N GLY A 2 18.88 -0.51 33.68
CA GLY A 2 18.41 -0.78 35.05
C GLY A 2 19.47 -0.54 36.15
N CYS A 3 20.73 -0.94 35.93
CA CYS A 3 21.83 -0.72 36.92
C CYS A 3 22.15 0.77 37.14
N VAL A 4 22.08 1.63 36.12
CA VAL A 4 22.36 3.07 36.27
C VAL A 4 21.24 3.75 37.05
N ILE A 5 19.99 3.38 36.80
CA ILE A 5 18.80 3.90 37.49
C ILE A 5 18.82 3.43 38.96
N LEU A 6 19.16 2.16 39.21
CA LEU A 6 19.33 1.65 40.58
C LEU A 6 20.47 2.38 41.32
N GLY A 7 21.57 2.67 40.64
CA GLY A 7 22.67 3.44 41.19
C GLY A 7 22.29 4.88 41.55
N VAL A 8 21.51 5.56 40.70
CA VAL A 8 20.98 6.90 40.96
C VAL A 8 20.01 6.89 42.17
N ILE A 9 19.11 5.90 42.25
CA ILE A 9 18.19 5.74 43.38
C ILE A 9 18.97 5.50 44.68
N ALA A 10 19.95 4.59 44.63
CA ALA A 10 20.79 4.30 45.80
C ALA A 10 21.59 5.53 46.25
N LEU A 11 22.10 6.31 45.29
CA LEU A 11 22.85 7.55 45.58
C LEU A 11 21.92 8.62 46.19
N VAL A 12 20.74 8.82 45.67
CA VAL A 12 19.75 9.77 46.20
C VAL A 12 19.28 9.34 47.60
N ALA A 13 19.04 8.04 47.80
CA ALA A 13 18.68 7.50 49.12
C ALA A 13 19.83 7.67 50.12
N LEU A 14 21.07 7.46 49.69
CA LEU A 14 22.27 7.69 50.51
C LEU A 14 22.44 9.17 50.89
N ILE A 15 22.28 10.07 49.92
CA ILE A 15 22.36 11.52 50.18
C ILE A 15 21.23 11.94 51.13
N ALA A 16 20.01 11.46 50.94
CA ALA A 16 18.91 11.74 51.85
C ALA A 16 19.17 11.20 53.27
N ALA A 17 19.75 10.01 53.40
CA ALA A 17 20.14 9.44 54.68
C ALA A 17 21.23 10.25 55.37
N ILE A 18 22.24 10.71 54.61
CA ILE A 18 23.33 11.57 55.14
C ILE A 18 22.75 12.93 55.59
N VAL A 19 21.93 13.57 54.78
CA VAL A 19 21.29 14.86 55.12
C VAL A 19 20.44 14.74 56.37
N THR A 20 19.70 13.62 56.51
CA THR A 20 18.87 13.36 57.71
C THR A 20 19.71 13.08 58.94
N ALA A 21 20.79 12.32 58.79
CA ALA A 21 21.72 12.07 59.92
C ALA A 21 22.36 13.38 60.39
N LEU A 22 22.81 14.23 59.46
CA LEU A 22 23.36 15.55 59.75
C LEU A 22 22.33 16.50 60.35
N ALA A 23 21.09 16.52 59.83
CA ALA A 23 20.01 17.31 60.40
C ALA A 23 19.62 16.82 61.80
N GLY A 24 19.57 15.49 61.97
CA GLY A 24 19.32 14.87 63.29
C GLY A 24 20.39 15.19 64.34
N THR A 25 21.67 15.13 63.95
CA THR A 25 22.79 15.53 64.84
C THR A 25 22.80 17.03 65.14
N LEU A 26 22.51 17.88 64.17
CA LEU A 26 22.37 19.30 64.36
C LEU A 26 21.22 19.65 65.32
N VAL A 27 20.07 19.03 65.10
CA VAL A 27 18.89 19.19 65.94
C VAL A 27 19.16 18.70 67.37
N THR A 28 19.80 17.55 67.57
CA THR A 28 20.17 17.04 68.92
C THR A 28 21.20 17.93 69.59
N TRP A 29 22.17 18.52 68.85
CA TRP A 29 23.13 19.46 69.36
C TRP A 29 22.47 20.78 69.79
N VAL A 30 21.61 21.34 68.95
CA VAL A 30 20.83 22.58 69.23
C VAL A 30 19.90 22.37 70.40
N LEU A 31 19.17 21.25 70.47
CA LEU A 31 18.24 20.92 71.57
C LEU A 31 18.96 20.61 72.88
N GLY A 32 20.16 19.99 72.83
CA GLY A 32 21.02 19.82 73.97
C GLY A 32 21.51 21.14 74.56
N ALA A 33 21.83 22.13 73.69
CA ALA A 33 22.25 23.45 74.10
C ALA A 33 21.09 24.34 74.68
N THR A 34 19.82 24.00 74.38
CA THR A 34 18.64 24.78 74.76
C THR A 34 17.83 24.14 75.93
N GLY A 35 18.27 23.02 76.49
CA GLY A 35 17.61 22.36 77.63
C GLY A 35 16.27 21.68 77.29
N PHE A 36 16.01 21.33 76.04
CA PHE A 36 14.73 20.73 75.57
C PHE A 36 14.57 19.27 75.98
N ARG A 37 13.31 18.83 76.20
CA ARG A 37 12.92 17.49 76.69
C ARG A 37 13.19 16.38 75.62
N PRO A 38 13.56 15.14 76.04
CA PRO A 38 13.92 14.03 75.14
C PRO A 38 12.79 13.59 74.17
N GLY A 39 11.52 13.93 74.42
CA GLY A 39 10.39 13.60 73.52
C GLY A 39 10.39 14.32 72.20
N THR A 40 11.02 15.52 72.08
CA THR A 40 11.04 16.27 70.83
C THR A 40 12.03 15.70 69.78
N ALA A 41 13.13 15.09 70.24
CA ALA A 41 14.11 14.44 69.37
C ALA A 41 13.50 13.19 68.68
N GLN A 42 12.64 12.44 69.37
CA GLN A 42 11.93 11.28 68.80
C GLN A 42 10.92 11.70 67.73
N VAL A 43 10.18 12.79 67.96
CA VAL A 43 9.21 13.31 66.96
C VAL A 43 9.95 13.76 65.70
N VAL A 44 11.08 14.44 65.79
CA VAL A 44 11.88 14.87 64.62
C VAL A 44 12.42 13.65 63.85
N LEU A 45 12.94 12.63 64.53
CA LEU A 45 13.40 11.39 63.91
C LEU A 45 12.30 10.66 63.15
N VAL A 46 11.10 10.49 63.75
CA VAL A 46 9.99 9.81 63.12
C VAL A 46 9.44 10.61 61.91
N THR A 47 9.29 11.92 62.01
CA THR A 47 8.81 12.76 60.93
C THR A 47 9.81 12.76 59.74
N THR A 48 11.11 12.77 60.03
CA THR A 48 12.14 12.72 58.95
C THR A 48 12.16 11.35 58.29
N ALA A 49 12.06 10.26 59.04
CA ALA A 49 11.94 8.91 58.48
C ALA A 49 10.69 8.76 57.55
N LEU A 50 9.55 9.30 57.97
CA LEU A 50 8.32 9.31 57.20
C LEU A 50 8.50 10.14 55.90
N LEU A 51 9.15 11.29 55.97
CA LEU A 51 9.43 12.09 54.77
C LEU A 51 10.36 11.40 53.78
N ILE A 52 11.37 10.67 54.28
CA ILE A 52 12.27 9.86 53.41
C ILE A 52 11.47 8.74 52.71
N VAL A 53 10.63 7.99 53.45
CA VAL A 53 9.81 6.93 52.89
C VAL A 53 8.85 7.50 51.86
N LEU A 54 8.21 8.64 52.15
CA LEU A 54 7.34 9.35 51.20
C LEU A 54 8.11 9.77 49.94
N PHE A 55 9.27 10.39 50.10
CA PHE A 55 10.12 10.79 48.98
C PHE A 55 10.57 9.60 48.15
N ALA A 56 11.07 8.53 48.79
CA ALA A 56 11.47 7.30 48.11
C ALA A 56 10.30 6.66 47.31
N THR A 57 9.11 6.63 47.88
CA THR A 57 7.94 6.08 47.18
C THR A 57 7.48 6.95 46.02
N VAL A 58 7.51 8.27 46.14
CA VAL A 58 7.20 9.22 45.05
C VAL A 58 8.25 9.13 43.94
N ALA A 59 9.54 9.12 44.31
CA ALA A 59 10.66 8.99 43.37
C ALA A 59 10.56 7.64 42.58
N GLN A 60 10.32 6.55 43.31
CA GLN A 60 10.15 5.22 42.69
C GLN A 60 8.97 5.16 41.76
N ARG A 61 7.84 5.79 42.11
CA ARG A 61 6.68 5.90 41.20
C ARG A 61 6.97 6.76 39.99
N GLY A 62 7.69 7.88 40.17
CA GLY A 62 8.11 8.76 39.07
C GLY A 62 9.00 8.01 38.06
N ILE A 63 10.02 7.30 38.56
CA ILE A 63 10.94 6.52 37.69
C ILE A 63 10.20 5.41 36.95
N ARG A 64 9.32 4.67 37.62
CA ARG A 64 8.53 3.62 36.96
C ARG A 64 7.60 4.16 35.86
N ARG A 65 7.09 5.39 36.01
CA ARG A 65 6.26 6.04 34.98
C ARG A 65 7.03 6.34 33.68
N PHE A 66 8.37 6.44 33.73
CA PHE A 66 9.21 6.66 32.55
C PHE A 66 9.87 5.37 32.03
N SER A 67 10.32 4.49 32.92
CA SER A 67 11.05 3.28 32.49
C SER A 67 10.15 2.22 31.88
N GLN A 68 8.96 1.99 32.45
CA GLN A 68 8.05 0.96 31.92
C GLN A 68 7.63 1.23 30.46
N PRO A 69 7.11 2.41 30.08
CA PRO A 69 6.75 2.66 28.68
C PRO A 69 7.95 2.60 27.72
N MET A 70 9.16 2.91 28.18
CA MET A 70 10.37 2.80 27.38
C MET A 70 10.77 1.33 27.15
N ASP A 71 10.68 0.48 28.18
CA ASP A 71 10.94 -0.96 28.05
C ASP A 71 9.88 -1.61 27.12
N ASP A 72 8.60 -1.23 27.26
CA ASP A 72 7.53 -1.68 26.38
C ASP A 72 7.77 -1.29 24.92
N LEU A 73 8.29 -0.07 24.66
CA LEU A 73 8.65 0.39 23.32
C LEU A 73 9.80 -0.42 22.73
N ILE A 74 10.84 -0.72 23.53
CA ILE A 74 11.99 -1.52 23.09
C ILE A 74 11.54 -2.95 22.77
N ASP A 75 10.73 -3.56 23.62
CA ASP A 75 10.21 -4.91 23.40
C ASP A 75 9.30 -4.97 22.18
N ALA A 76 8.43 -3.97 22.01
CA ALA A 76 7.57 -3.88 20.83
C ALA A 76 8.39 -3.67 19.54
N ALA A 77 9.45 -2.86 19.57
CA ALA A 77 10.36 -2.69 18.44
C ALA A 77 11.07 -4.00 18.08
N GLY A 78 11.51 -4.77 19.08
CA GLY A 78 12.11 -6.10 18.88
C GLY A 78 11.12 -7.13 18.31
N ARG A 79 9.82 -6.98 18.58
CA ARG A 79 8.76 -7.80 17.94
C ARG A 79 8.58 -7.44 16.48
N ILE A 80 8.55 -6.13 16.16
CA ILE A 80 8.46 -5.63 14.76
C ILE A 80 9.67 -6.11 13.94
N GLU A 81 10.88 -6.05 14.48
CA GLU A 81 12.09 -6.57 13.83
C GLU A 81 11.95 -8.06 13.43
N LYS A 82 11.25 -8.85 14.24
CA LYS A 82 10.97 -10.27 13.97
C LYS A 82 9.75 -10.50 13.07
N GLY A 83 9.15 -9.43 12.53
CA GLY A 83 7.99 -9.51 11.65
C GLY A 83 6.63 -9.59 12.36
N ASP A 84 6.58 -9.42 13.67
CA ASP A 84 5.32 -9.33 14.41
C ASP A 84 4.83 -7.87 14.44
N TYR A 85 4.17 -7.47 13.36
CA TYR A 85 3.58 -6.13 13.21
C TYR A 85 2.30 -5.92 14.02
N SER A 86 1.85 -6.90 14.82
CA SER A 86 0.73 -6.73 15.74
C SER A 86 1.13 -6.05 17.05
N ALA A 87 2.43 -5.76 17.23
CA ALA A 87 2.95 -5.11 18.42
C ALA A 87 2.29 -3.74 18.63
N HIS A 88 1.75 -3.54 19.83
CA HIS A 88 1.09 -2.31 20.25
C HIS A 88 1.64 -1.87 21.60
N VAL A 89 1.91 -0.59 21.75
CA VAL A 89 2.42 0.03 22.98
C VAL A 89 1.31 0.86 23.62
N SER A 90 1.19 0.75 24.93
CA SER A 90 0.21 1.53 25.68
C SER A 90 0.51 3.03 25.60
N GLU A 91 -0.50 3.84 25.30
CA GLU A 91 -0.40 5.31 25.22
C GLU A 91 -0.53 5.97 26.62
N ASN A 92 -0.06 5.28 27.66
CA ASN A 92 -0.10 5.76 29.03
C ASN A 92 1.24 6.37 29.43
N GLY A 93 1.22 7.50 30.12
CA GLY A 93 2.44 8.13 30.65
C GLY A 93 2.52 9.63 30.41
N PRO A 94 3.72 10.22 30.53
CA PRO A 94 3.97 11.61 30.18
C PRO A 94 3.65 11.92 28.72
N ALA A 95 3.28 13.17 28.42
CA ALA A 95 2.84 13.59 27.09
C ALA A 95 3.85 13.28 25.99
N GLU A 96 5.14 13.39 26.30
CA GLU A 96 6.25 13.10 25.38
C GLU A 96 6.28 11.62 25.01
N LEU A 97 6.14 10.72 25.97
CA LEU A 97 6.13 9.27 25.72
C LEU A 97 4.86 8.81 25.05
N THR A 98 3.71 9.41 25.37
CA THR A 98 2.44 9.16 24.70
C THR A 98 2.52 9.52 23.21
N SER A 99 3.19 10.63 22.86
CA SER A 99 3.36 11.01 21.44
C SER A 99 4.23 10.00 20.68
N VAL A 100 5.30 9.50 21.30
CA VAL A 100 6.18 8.46 20.72
C VAL A 100 5.42 7.15 20.57
N ALA A 101 4.68 6.72 21.60
CA ALA A 101 3.86 5.50 21.54
C ALA A 101 2.81 5.56 20.42
N ARG A 102 2.15 6.71 20.23
CA ARG A 102 1.19 6.93 19.15
C ARG A 102 1.84 6.86 17.77
N ALA A 103 3.01 7.49 17.60
CA ALA A 103 3.77 7.43 16.35
C ALA A 103 4.21 5.98 16.06
N PHE A 104 4.69 5.24 17.06
CA PHE A 104 5.05 3.84 16.96
C PHE A 104 3.85 2.98 16.56
N ASN A 105 2.70 3.12 17.24
CA ASN A 105 1.49 2.38 16.92
C ASN A 105 1.02 2.66 15.49
N SER A 106 1.06 3.93 15.05
CA SER A 106 0.73 4.31 13.67
C SER A 106 1.66 3.66 12.65
N MET A 107 2.96 3.60 12.94
CA MET A 107 3.95 2.91 12.10
C MET A 107 3.68 1.39 12.07
N SER A 108 3.41 0.77 13.23
CA SER A 108 3.10 -0.67 13.34
C SER A 108 1.88 -1.05 12.49
N VAL A 109 0.81 -0.25 12.55
CA VAL A 109 -0.40 -0.46 11.72
C VAL A 109 -0.06 -0.35 10.23
N ARG A 110 0.73 0.64 9.81
CA ARG A 110 1.14 0.79 8.40
C ARG A 110 1.98 -0.39 7.92
N LEU A 111 2.95 -0.85 8.74
CA LEU A 111 3.78 -2.01 8.42
C LEU A 111 2.93 -3.28 8.30
N LYS A 112 1.98 -3.48 9.21
CA LYS A 112 1.05 -4.62 9.17
C LYS A 112 0.23 -4.61 7.87
N THR A 113 -0.39 -3.47 7.55
CA THR A 113 -1.18 -3.33 6.32
C THR A 113 -0.33 -3.56 5.08
N SER A 114 0.90 -3.03 5.03
CA SER A 114 1.83 -3.24 3.92
C SER A 114 2.24 -4.71 3.76
N ASP A 115 2.52 -5.42 4.87
CA ASP A 115 2.86 -6.84 4.84
C ASP A 115 1.67 -7.71 4.40
N GLU A 116 0.47 -7.42 4.90
CA GLU A 116 -0.77 -8.09 4.49
C GLU A 116 -1.05 -7.89 2.99
N GLN A 117 -0.90 -6.67 2.49
CA GLN A 117 -1.04 -6.36 1.06
C GLN A 117 0.00 -7.10 0.22
N ARG A 118 1.27 -7.13 0.67
CA ARG A 118 2.33 -7.88 -0.02
C ARG A 118 2.06 -9.37 -0.05
N ARG A 119 1.59 -9.96 1.06
CA ARG A 119 1.25 -11.40 1.10
C ARG A 119 0.07 -11.73 0.20
N SER A 120 -0.98 -10.90 0.21
CA SER A 120 -2.12 -11.05 -0.69
C SER A 120 -1.67 -10.97 -2.15
N PHE A 121 -0.88 -9.96 -2.51
CA PHE A 121 -0.32 -9.80 -3.85
C PHE A 121 0.43 -11.05 -4.32
N LEU A 122 1.33 -11.60 -3.48
CA LEU A 122 2.08 -12.82 -3.85
C LEU A 122 1.17 -14.05 -3.99
N ALA A 123 0.13 -14.17 -3.16
CA ALA A 123 -0.84 -15.25 -3.27
C ALA A 123 -1.65 -15.16 -4.58
N ASP A 124 -2.09 -13.94 -4.94
CA ASP A 124 -2.84 -13.68 -6.16
C ASP A 124 -1.98 -13.94 -7.41
N VAL A 125 -0.72 -13.48 -7.42
CA VAL A 125 0.26 -13.80 -8.48
C VAL A 125 0.43 -15.31 -8.65
N ALA A 126 0.63 -16.03 -7.53
CA ALA A 126 0.81 -17.49 -7.58
C ALA A 126 -0.44 -18.19 -8.15
N HIS A 127 -1.63 -17.67 -7.83
CA HIS A 127 -2.88 -18.22 -8.36
C HIS A 127 -3.02 -17.98 -9.87
N GLU A 128 -2.77 -16.76 -10.33
CA GLU A 128 -2.86 -16.36 -11.74
C GLU A 128 -1.81 -17.07 -12.61
N LEU A 129 -0.63 -17.38 -12.08
CA LEU A 129 0.39 -18.15 -12.79
C LEU A 129 0.03 -19.66 -12.86
N ARG A 130 -0.60 -20.20 -11.82
CA ARG A 130 -0.92 -21.63 -11.74
C ARG A 130 -1.91 -22.06 -12.82
N THR A 131 -2.91 -21.24 -13.12
CA THR A 131 -3.97 -21.58 -14.08
C THR A 131 -3.43 -21.85 -15.49
N PRO A 132 -2.74 -20.91 -16.17
CA PRO A 132 -2.18 -21.16 -17.51
C PRO A 132 -1.12 -22.26 -17.49
N LEU A 133 -0.30 -22.36 -16.45
CA LEU A 133 0.69 -23.41 -16.31
C LEU A 133 0.04 -24.80 -16.24
N SER A 134 -1.10 -24.94 -15.56
CA SER A 134 -1.85 -26.20 -15.50
C SER A 134 -2.44 -26.57 -16.85
N ILE A 135 -2.90 -25.61 -17.65
CA ILE A 135 -3.38 -25.84 -19.02
C ILE A 135 -2.22 -26.34 -19.90
N ILE A 136 -1.07 -25.62 -19.89
CA ILE A 136 0.11 -26.02 -20.66
C ILE A 136 0.51 -27.45 -20.31
N ARG A 137 0.66 -27.74 -19.02
CA ARG A 137 1.08 -29.06 -18.56
C ARG A 137 0.09 -30.13 -18.93
N GLY A 138 -1.22 -29.94 -18.67
CA GLY A 138 -2.23 -30.95 -18.94
C GLY A 138 -2.36 -31.28 -20.43
N GLN A 139 -2.32 -30.25 -21.29
CA GLN A 139 -2.33 -30.46 -22.75
C GLN A 139 -1.05 -31.17 -23.26
N ALA A 140 0.12 -30.74 -22.77
CA ALA A 140 1.40 -31.34 -23.16
C ALA A 140 1.51 -32.80 -22.70
N GLU A 141 1.10 -33.11 -21.47
CA GLU A 141 1.03 -34.50 -20.96
C GLU A 141 0.08 -35.36 -21.79
N ALA A 142 -1.13 -34.88 -22.12
CA ALA A 142 -2.09 -35.61 -22.94
C ALA A 142 -1.60 -35.88 -24.37
N ILE A 143 -0.84 -34.95 -24.96
CA ILE A 143 -0.20 -35.13 -26.26
C ILE A 143 0.97 -36.16 -26.13
N ALA A 144 1.80 -36.03 -25.08
CA ALA A 144 2.95 -36.93 -24.87
C ALA A 144 2.51 -38.39 -24.62
N ASP A 145 1.39 -38.58 -23.91
CA ASP A 145 0.81 -39.90 -23.63
C ASP A 145 -0.01 -40.47 -24.80
N GLY A 146 -0.11 -39.73 -25.92
CA GLY A 146 -0.86 -40.14 -27.09
C GLY A 146 -2.39 -40.11 -26.92
N VAL A 147 -2.90 -39.45 -25.87
CA VAL A 147 -4.34 -39.24 -25.62
C VAL A 147 -4.90 -38.23 -26.60
N TYR A 148 -4.12 -37.15 -26.88
CA TYR A 148 -4.46 -36.13 -27.87
C TYR A 148 -3.46 -36.18 -29.05
N PRO A 149 -3.94 -35.95 -30.28
CA PRO A 149 -3.04 -35.73 -31.40
C PRO A 149 -2.30 -34.41 -31.25
N GLY A 150 -1.06 -34.34 -31.75
CA GLY A 150 -0.27 -33.11 -31.76
C GLY A 150 -0.69 -32.13 -32.88
N ASP A 151 -1.99 -31.95 -33.09
CA ASP A 151 -2.56 -31.09 -34.11
C ASP A 151 -2.80 -29.66 -33.59
N PRO A 152 -3.15 -28.68 -34.48
CA PRO A 152 -3.40 -27.30 -34.07
C PRO A 152 -4.49 -27.16 -33.02
N GLU A 153 -5.51 -28.03 -32.98
CA GLU A 153 -6.62 -27.94 -32.03
C GLU A 153 -6.12 -28.13 -30.57
N HIS A 154 -5.19 -29.06 -30.37
CA HIS A 154 -4.67 -29.39 -29.05
C HIS A 154 -3.40 -28.58 -28.66
N VAL A 155 -2.66 -28.04 -29.67
CA VAL A 155 -1.49 -27.19 -29.44
C VAL A 155 -1.90 -25.72 -29.21
N THR A 156 -2.98 -25.23 -29.84
CA THR A 156 -3.44 -23.83 -29.68
C THR A 156 -3.68 -23.42 -28.21
N PRO A 157 -4.34 -24.22 -27.36
CA PRO A 157 -4.49 -23.88 -25.94
C PRO A 157 -3.16 -23.71 -25.19
N ILE A 158 -2.11 -24.44 -25.59
CA ILE A 158 -0.75 -24.29 -25.01
C ILE A 158 -0.19 -22.92 -25.40
N LEU A 159 -0.29 -22.55 -26.67
CA LEU A 159 0.19 -21.26 -27.18
C LEU A 159 -0.55 -20.10 -26.55
N ASP A 160 -1.85 -20.18 -26.39
CA ASP A 160 -2.67 -19.14 -25.77
C ASP A 160 -2.37 -18.98 -24.27
N ALA A 161 -2.18 -20.10 -23.56
CA ALA A 161 -1.76 -20.08 -22.17
C ALA A 161 -0.35 -19.49 -22.01
N THR A 162 0.57 -19.75 -22.97
CA THR A 162 1.91 -19.17 -22.98
C THR A 162 1.85 -17.64 -23.19
N ARG A 163 1.05 -17.16 -24.15
CA ARG A 163 0.83 -15.73 -24.38
C ARG A 163 0.24 -15.05 -23.14
N THR A 164 -0.68 -15.73 -22.45
CA THR A 164 -1.26 -15.23 -21.19
C THR A 164 -0.18 -15.06 -20.11
N LEU A 165 0.77 -16.01 -20.00
CA LEU A 165 1.90 -15.91 -19.09
C LEU A 165 2.85 -14.76 -19.46
N GLU A 166 3.15 -14.56 -20.73
CA GLU A 166 4.00 -13.47 -21.22
C GLU A 166 3.41 -12.10 -20.83
N VAL A 167 2.12 -11.91 -21.07
CA VAL A 167 1.42 -10.68 -20.68
C VAL A 167 1.45 -10.49 -19.16
N LEU A 168 1.15 -11.53 -18.39
CA LEU A 168 1.15 -11.46 -16.92
C LEU A 168 2.54 -11.10 -16.36
N VAL A 169 3.62 -11.66 -16.93
CA VAL A 169 5.00 -11.34 -16.50
C VAL A 169 5.36 -9.89 -16.80
N GLU A 170 4.98 -9.34 -17.98
CA GLU A 170 5.24 -7.93 -18.31
C GLU A 170 4.38 -6.99 -17.45
N ASP A 171 3.14 -7.38 -17.15
CA ASP A 171 2.26 -6.68 -16.23
C ASP A 171 2.89 -6.57 -14.83
N LEU A 172 3.37 -7.69 -14.28
CA LEU A 172 4.06 -7.75 -12.98
C LEU A 172 5.34 -6.91 -12.98
N ARG A 173 6.12 -6.97 -14.05
CA ARG A 173 7.33 -6.14 -14.20
C ARG A 173 6.99 -4.66 -14.16
N THR A 174 5.95 -4.25 -14.89
CA THR A 174 5.50 -2.85 -14.90
C THR A 174 5.06 -2.39 -13.51
N LEU A 175 4.28 -3.21 -12.80
CA LEU A 175 3.84 -2.90 -11.42
C LEU A 175 5.03 -2.75 -10.46
N VAL A 176 6.01 -3.66 -10.50
CA VAL A 176 7.19 -3.59 -9.63
C VAL A 176 8.00 -2.31 -9.88
N LEU A 177 8.18 -1.91 -11.15
CA LEU A 177 8.91 -0.70 -11.51
C LEU A 177 8.15 0.56 -11.08
N THR A 178 6.83 0.56 -11.19
CA THR A 178 5.99 1.69 -10.77
C THR A 178 5.98 1.85 -9.25
N ASP A 179 5.82 0.76 -8.50
CA ASP A 179 5.85 0.77 -7.02
C ASP A 179 7.19 1.25 -6.46
N ALA A 180 8.29 0.90 -7.13
CA ALA A 180 9.62 1.36 -6.75
C ALA A 180 9.88 2.83 -7.12
N GLY A 181 8.94 3.53 -7.80
CA GLY A 181 9.17 4.87 -8.35
C GLY A 181 10.29 4.90 -9.39
N SER A 182 10.65 3.75 -9.95
CA SER A 182 11.76 3.56 -10.89
C SER A 182 11.30 3.31 -12.32
N LEU A 183 10.02 3.54 -12.61
CA LEU A 183 9.52 3.48 -13.99
C LEU A 183 10.16 4.62 -14.79
N VAL A 184 11.18 4.29 -15.57
CA VAL A 184 11.79 5.22 -16.51
C VAL A 184 10.88 5.32 -17.72
N LEU A 185 10.41 6.53 -18.02
CA LEU A 185 9.61 6.85 -19.20
C LEU A 185 10.51 7.42 -20.30
N ASN A 186 10.48 6.81 -21.47
CA ASN A 186 11.09 7.36 -22.68
C ASN A 186 10.08 8.29 -23.36
N ARG A 187 10.00 9.54 -22.87
CA ARG A 187 9.00 10.51 -23.34
C ARG A 187 9.36 11.05 -24.70
N GLU A 188 8.35 11.16 -25.54
CA GLU A 188 8.40 11.73 -26.88
C GLU A 188 7.15 12.59 -27.11
N HIS A 189 7.25 13.56 -28.04
CA HIS A 189 6.09 14.32 -28.51
C HIS A 189 5.27 13.46 -29.46
N VAL A 190 4.13 12.98 -28.97
CA VAL A 190 3.24 12.04 -29.68
C VAL A 190 1.95 12.73 -30.06
N GLU A 191 1.47 12.47 -31.28
CA GLU A 191 0.13 12.81 -31.73
C GLU A 191 -0.85 11.76 -31.17
N PRO A 192 -1.75 12.13 -30.23
CA PRO A 192 -2.63 11.14 -29.58
C PRO A 192 -3.57 10.44 -30.54
N GLY A 193 -4.01 11.17 -31.59
CA GLY A 193 -4.90 10.60 -32.60
C GLY A 193 -4.26 9.47 -33.40
N ALA A 194 -3.01 9.64 -33.82
CA ALA A 194 -2.26 8.60 -34.54
C ALA A 194 -2.07 7.35 -33.64
N LEU A 195 -1.72 7.55 -32.37
CA LEU A 195 -1.55 6.45 -31.42
C LEU A 195 -2.85 5.65 -31.20
N VAL A 196 -4.00 6.35 -31.10
CA VAL A 196 -5.31 5.72 -30.98
C VAL A 196 -5.66 4.91 -32.23
N GLN A 197 -5.38 5.45 -33.43
CA GLN A 197 -5.63 4.72 -34.68
C GLN A 197 -4.78 3.44 -34.77
N ASP A 198 -3.50 3.51 -34.39
CA ASP A 198 -2.61 2.34 -34.34
C ASP A 198 -3.13 1.26 -33.37
N VAL A 199 -3.63 1.67 -32.20
CA VAL A 199 -4.23 0.73 -31.25
C VAL A 199 -5.49 0.09 -31.84
N LEU A 200 -6.41 0.88 -32.42
CA LEU A 200 -7.62 0.35 -33.04
C LEU A 200 -7.31 -0.65 -34.15
N ALA A 201 -6.36 -0.33 -35.03
CA ALA A 201 -5.94 -1.22 -36.11
C ALA A 201 -5.41 -2.57 -35.57
N SER A 202 -4.73 -2.56 -34.42
CA SER A 202 -4.22 -3.79 -33.80
C SER A 202 -5.31 -4.70 -33.26
N PHE A 203 -6.52 -4.19 -33.00
CA PHE A 203 -7.66 -4.91 -32.46
C PHE A 203 -8.76 -5.23 -33.51
N GLU A 204 -8.60 -4.85 -34.78
CA GLU A 204 -9.62 -5.00 -35.83
C GLU A 204 -10.07 -6.49 -35.96
N THR A 205 -9.11 -7.40 -36.16
CA THR A 205 -9.41 -8.83 -36.29
C THR A 205 -10.10 -9.39 -35.03
N GLN A 206 -9.68 -8.93 -33.85
CA GLN A 206 -10.28 -9.40 -32.61
C GLN A 206 -11.70 -8.88 -32.43
N SER A 207 -11.96 -7.62 -32.72
CA SER A 207 -13.31 -7.03 -32.63
C SER A 207 -14.27 -7.66 -33.61
N GLU A 208 -13.84 -7.98 -34.84
CA GLU A 208 -14.61 -8.73 -35.83
C GLU A 208 -14.97 -10.12 -35.32
N ALA A 209 -14.01 -10.85 -34.72
CA ALA A 209 -14.23 -12.18 -34.17
C ALA A 209 -15.25 -12.17 -33.01
N PHE A 210 -15.30 -11.07 -32.22
CA PHE A 210 -16.29 -10.89 -31.16
C PHE A 210 -17.60 -10.25 -31.64
N GLY A 211 -17.69 -9.85 -32.91
CA GLY A 211 -18.86 -9.18 -33.49
C GLY A 211 -19.10 -7.78 -32.90
N VAL A 212 -18.05 -7.07 -32.50
CA VAL A 212 -18.12 -5.73 -31.92
C VAL A 212 -17.61 -4.70 -32.91
N SER A 213 -18.37 -3.64 -33.14
CA SER A 213 -17.96 -2.54 -34.03
C SER A 213 -17.07 -1.55 -33.27
N MET A 214 -15.99 -1.10 -33.91
CA MET A 214 -15.10 -0.06 -33.35
C MET A 214 -15.11 1.19 -34.25
N ALA A 215 -15.12 2.36 -33.61
CA ALA A 215 -15.02 3.65 -34.29
C ALA A 215 -14.18 4.63 -33.48
N SER A 216 -13.54 5.58 -34.17
CA SER A 216 -12.86 6.71 -33.52
C SER A 216 -13.34 8.05 -34.09
N ALA A 217 -13.32 9.07 -33.22
CA ALA A 217 -13.50 10.46 -33.63
C ALA A 217 -12.38 11.31 -33.02
N ILE A 218 -11.55 11.87 -33.87
CA ILE A 218 -10.40 12.68 -33.49
C ILE A 218 -10.68 14.12 -33.89
N ALA A 219 -10.65 15.04 -32.93
CA ALA A 219 -10.86 16.46 -33.20
C ALA A 219 -9.70 17.05 -34.06
N ALA A 220 -10.01 18.04 -34.87
CA ALA A 220 -9.04 18.59 -35.86
C ALA A 220 -7.81 19.30 -35.24
N ALA A 221 -7.86 19.68 -33.99
CA ALA A 221 -6.80 20.46 -33.33
C ALA A 221 -6.46 19.88 -31.92
N VAL A 222 -6.04 18.62 -31.89
CA VAL A 222 -5.55 18.01 -30.66
C VAL A 222 -4.07 18.31 -30.52
N PRO A 223 -3.62 18.90 -29.39
CA PRO A 223 -2.20 19.13 -29.16
C PRO A 223 -1.46 17.79 -28.94
N ASN A 224 -0.15 17.80 -29.28
CA ASN A 224 0.70 16.67 -28.93
C ASN A 224 0.84 16.52 -27.42
N VAL A 225 1.12 15.31 -26.97
CA VAL A 225 1.38 14.98 -25.57
C VAL A 225 2.83 14.52 -25.41
N ASP A 226 3.44 14.82 -24.26
CA ASP A 226 4.81 14.37 -23.91
C ASP A 226 4.73 13.07 -23.10
N VAL A 227 4.79 11.94 -23.81
CA VAL A 227 4.52 10.61 -23.23
C VAL A 227 5.49 9.55 -23.77
N ASP A 228 5.61 8.45 -23.06
CA ASP A 228 6.22 7.22 -23.58
C ASP A 228 5.19 6.50 -24.47
N PRO A 229 5.40 6.46 -25.80
CA PRO A 229 4.40 5.92 -26.73
C PRO A 229 4.15 4.43 -26.53
N ALA A 230 5.15 3.66 -26.13
CA ALA A 230 4.99 2.22 -25.89
C ALA A 230 4.13 1.97 -24.65
N ARG A 231 4.36 2.72 -23.58
CA ARG A 231 3.57 2.61 -22.34
C ARG A 231 2.15 3.11 -22.53
N LEU A 232 1.96 4.24 -23.20
CA LEU A 232 0.60 4.75 -23.47
C LEU A 232 -0.18 3.82 -24.41
N ARG A 233 0.49 3.24 -25.43
CA ARG A 233 -0.11 2.20 -26.27
C ARG A 233 -0.57 1.00 -25.45
N SER A 234 0.25 0.51 -24.50
CA SER A 234 -0.10 -0.59 -23.61
C SER A 234 -1.33 -0.24 -22.73
N ALA A 235 -1.36 0.97 -22.16
CA ALA A 235 -2.48 1.44 -21.34
C ALA A 235 -3.79 1.49 -22.18
N LEU A 236 -3.76 2.05 -23.38
CA LEU A 236 -4.93 2.08 -24.28
C LEU A 236 -5.33 0.69 -24.74
N ALA A 237 -4.38 -0.19 -25.04
CA ALA A 237 -4.63 -1.57 -25.42
C ALA A 237 -5.37 -2.34 -24.31
N ASN A 238 -5.01 -2.13 -23.04
CA ASN A 238 -5.68 -2.71 -21.89
C ASN A 238 -7.14 -2.25 -21.80
N VAL A 239 -7.42 -0.95 -22.01
CA VAL A 239 -8.78 -0.41 -21.98
C VAL A 239 -9.60 -0.95 -23.14
N VAL A 240 -9.06 -0.96 -24.36
CA VAL A 240 -9.75 -1.46 -25.57
C VAL A 240 -10.03 -2.97 -25.46
N SER A 241 -9.05 -3.75 -25.00
CA SER A 241 -9.21 -5.19 -24.79
C SER A 241 -10.30 -5.49 -23.78
N ASN A 242 -10.39 -4.73 -22.69
CA ASN A 242 -11.47 -4.85 -21.72
C ASN A 242 -12.82 -4.49 -22.35
N ALA A 243 -12.91 -3.41 -23.09
CA ALA A 243 -14.12 -3.00 -23.78
C ALA A 243 -14.61 -4.10 -24.75
N ILE A 244 -13.73 -4.70 -25.58
CA ILE A 244 -14.09 -5.79 -26.50
C ILE A 244 -14.60 -7.00 -25.73
N ARG A 245 -13.92 -7.39 -24.65
CA ARG A 245 -14.26 -8.59 -23.87
C ARG A 245 -15.62 -8.49 -23.19
N HIS A 246 -15.99 -7.30 -22.73
CA HIS A 246 -17.22 -7.05 -21.97
C HIS A 246 -18.36 -6.46 -22.79
N THR A 247 -18.17 -6.30 -24.11
CA THR A 247 -19.22 -5.89 -25.04
C THR A 247 -19.79 -7.10 -25.76
N PRO A 248 -21.09 -7.38 -25.68
CA PRO A 248 -21.70 -8.49 -26.39
C PRO A 248 -21.68 -8.27 -27.92
N ALA A 249 -21.80 -9.36 -28.68
CA ALA A 249 -21.90 -9.29 -30.14
C ALA A 249 -23.03 -8.37 -30.59
N GLY A 250 -22.74 -7.53 -31.57
CA GLY A 250 -23.64 -6.47 -32.04
C GLY A 250 -23.48 -5.13 -31.30
N GLY A 251 -22.67 -5.09 -30.24
CA GLY A 251 -22.34 -3.86 -29.52
C GLY A 251 -21.27 -3.02 -30.23
N SER A 252 -20.93 -1.89 -29.63
CA SER A 252 -19.99 -0.92 -30.22
C SER A 252 -19.03 -0.35 -29.18
N ILE A 253 -17.83 -0.03 -29.64
CA ILE A 253 -16.79 0.71 -28.91
C ILE A 253 -16.46 1.97 -29.67
N ARG A 254 -16.44 3.10 -28.97
CA ARG A 254 -16.08 4.39 -29.53
C ARG A 254 -14.92 5.00 -28.75
N ILE A 255 -13.92 5.51 -29.51
CA ILE A 255 -12.81 6.23 -28.93
C ILE A 255 -12.85 7.66 -29.45
N ASP A 256 -13.01 8.62 -28.55
CA ASP A 256 -13.00 10.04 -28.86
C ASP A 256 -11.70 10.67 -28.34
N VAL A 257 -11.04 11.52 -29.16
CA VAL A 257 -9.84 12.27 -28.77
C VAL A 257 -10.09 13.75 -29.01
N HIS A 258 -10.04 14.55 -27.98
CA HIS A 258 -10.31 15.99 -28.08
C HIS A 258 -9.52 16.81 -27.06
N PRO A 259 -9.30 18.12 -27.30
CA PRO A 259 -8.74 19.00 -26.30
C PRO A 259 -9.76 19.23 -25.15
N ALA A 260 -9.29 19.23 -23.91
CA ALA A 260 -10.08 19.49 -22.70
C ALA A 260 -9.38 20.56 -21.85
N GLY A 261 -9.71 21.83 -22.09
CA GLY A 261 -8.96 22.97 -21.54
C GLY A 261 -7.53 22.96 -22.05
N ASP A 262 -6.56 22.97 -21.13
CA ASP A 262 -5.14 22.88 -21.46
C ASP A 262 -4.64 21.43 -21.66
N ASN A 263 -5.50 20.41 -21.47
CA ASN A 263 -5.14 19.00 -21.55
C ASN A 263 -5.71 18.33 -22.81
N VAL A 264 -5.28 17.10 -23.05
CA VAL A 264 -5.85 16.20 -24.05
C VAL A 264 -6.67 15.14 -23.33
N GLU A 265 -7.89 14.91 -23.78
CA GLU A 265 -8.77 13.87 -23.29
C GLU A 265 -8.94 12.77 -24.33
N ILE A 266 -8.74 11.52 -23.90
CA ILE A 266 -9.02 10.29 -24.65
C ILE A 266 -10.13 9.57 -23.90
N THR A 267 -11.28 9.40 -24.55
CA THR A 267 -12.44 8.73 -23.96
C THR A 267 -12.73 7.45 -24.72
N VAL A 268 -12.77 6.32 -24.02
CA VAL A 268 -13.18 5.02 -24.57
C VAL A 268 -14.55 4.67 -23.99
N THR A 269 -15.56 4.55 -24.84
CA THR A 269 -16.95 4.22 -24.46
C THR A 269 -17.34 2.92 -25.12
N ASP A 270 -17.85 1.97 -24.34
CA ASP A 270 -18.43 0.72 -24.80
C ASP A 270 -19.92 0.64 -24.46
N THR A 271 -20.65 -0.22 -25.20
CA THR A 271 -22.05 -0.56 -24.95
C THR A 271 -22.18 -1.91 -24.26
N GLY A 272 -21.22 -2.24 -23.41
CA GLY A 272 -21.12 -3.54 -22.75
C GLY A 272 -22.04 -3.72 -21.55
N GLU A 273 -21.79 -4.78 -20.80
CA GLU A 273 -22.57 -5.15 -19.61
C GLU A 273 -22.44 -4.16 -18.43
N GLY A 274 -21.44 -3.28 -18.49
CA GLY A 274 -21.15 -2.34 -17.43
C GLY A 274 -20.52 -3.01 -16.20
N ILE A 275 -20.12 -2.16 -15.21
CA ILE A 275 -19.45 -2.55 -13.98
C ILE A 275 -20.43 -2.38 -12.81
N SER A 276 -20.49 -3.38 -11.92
CA SER A 276 -21.34 -3.30 -10.74
C SER A 276 -20.89 -2.19 -9.78
N PRO A 277 -21.83 -1.53 -9.08
CA PRO A 277 -21.50 -0.47 -8.09
C PRO A 277 -20.57 -0.92 -6.96
N GLU A 278 -20.52 -2.23 -6.68
CA GLU A 278 -19.66 -2.82 -5.66
C GLU A 278 -18.19 -2.89 -6.10
N ILE A 279 -17.96 -3.09 -7.40
CA ILE A 279 -16.62 -3.22 -8.01
C ILE A 279 -16.08 -1.86 -8.44
N LEU A 280 -16.94 -0.99 -8.95
CA LEU A 280 -16.54 0.30 -9.54
C LEU A 280 -15.59 1.14 -8.66
N PRO A 281 -15.77 1.29 -7.33
CA PRO A 281 -14.83 2.04 -6.48
C PRO A 281 -13.45 1.39 -6.35
N ARG A 282 -13.33 0.10 -6.72
CA ARG A 282 -12.13 -0.72 -6.57
C ARG A 282 -11.53 -1.16 -7.90
N VAL A 283 -12.05 -0.69 -9.01
CA VAL A 283 -11.73 -1.17 -10.36
C VAL A 283 -10.25 -0.98 -10.73
N PHE A 284 -9.56 0.00 -10.12
CA PHE A 284 -8.12 0.24 -10.27
C PHE A 284 -7.27 -0.53 -9.25
N GLN A 285 -7.87 -1.29 -8.34
CA GLN A 285 -7.10 -2.14 -7.43
C GLN A 285 -6.65 -3.41 -8.17
N ARG A 286 -5.48 -3.89 -7.81
CA ARG A 286 -4.87 -5.10 -8.41
C ARG A 286 -5.72 -6.33 -8.14
N PHE A 287 -5.83 -7.23 -9.13
CA PHE A 287 -6.57 -8.48 -9.08
C PHE A 287 -8.08 -8.35 -8.82
N VAL A 288 -8.63 -7.15 -8.92
CA VAL A 288 -10.09 -6.95 -8.87
C VAL A 288 -10.70 -7.37 -10.19
N LYS A 289 -11.65 -8.31 -10.13
CA LYS A 289 -12.36 -8.87 -11.28
C LYS A 289 -13.86 -8.86 -11.06
N GLY A 290 -14.61 -8.74 -12.13
CA GLY A 290 -16.04 -9.01 -12.14
C GLY A 290 -16.33 -10.52 -12.11
N PRO A 291 -17.55 -10.94 -11.72
CA PRO A 291 -17.98 -12.33 -11.83
C PRO A 291 -17.81 -12.83 -13.26
N GLY A 292 -17.14 -13.99 -13.45
CA GLY A 292 -16.92 -14.59 -14.78
C GLY A 292 -15.83 -13.94 -15.64
N SER A 293 -15.12 -12.93 -15.15
CA SER A 293 -14.03 -12.30 -15.90
C SER A 293 -12.81 -13.24 -16.02
N THR A 294 -12.28 -13.38 -17.23
CA THR A 294 -11.12 -14.22 -17.57
C THR A 294 -9.77 -13.46 -17.57
N GLY A 295 -9.78 -12.15 -17.32
CA GLY A 295 -8.57 -11.33 -17.25
C GLY A 295 -7.75 -11.53 -15.96
N SER A 296 -6.50 -11.02 -15.91
CA SER A 296 -5.65 -11.03 -14.72
C SER A 296 -6.14 -10.10 -13.59
N GLY A 297 -6.98 -9.11 -13.91
CA GLY A 297 -7.36 -8.04 -12.98
C GLY A 297 -6.21 -7.03 -12.72
N LEU A 298 -5.17 -7.04 -13.55
CA LEU A 298 -4.03 -6.11 -13.46
C LEU A 298 -4.13 -4.95 -14.47
N GLY A 299 -4.77 -5.15 -15.61
CA GLY A 299 -4.74 -4.22 -16.73
C GLY A 299 -5.18 -2.79 -16.38
N LEU A 300 -6.29 -2.61 -15.66
CA LEU A 300 -6.75 -1.27 -15.25
C LEU A 300 -5.88 -0.65 -14.15
N ALA A 301 -5.33 -1.45 -13.24
CA ALA A 301 -4.36 -0.97 -12.25
C ALA A 301 -3.09 -0.45 -12.94
N ILE A 302 -2.55 -1.21 -13.89
CA ILE A 302 -1.39 -0.81 -14.70
C ILE A 302 -1.69 0.44 -15.53
N THR A 303 -2.87 0.49 -16.14
CA THR A 303 -3.30 1.68 -16.90
C THR A 303 -3.31 2.92 -16.01
N HIS A 304 -3.89 2.82 -14.81
CA HIS A 304 -3.90 3.90 -13.83
C HIS A 304 -2.47 4.36 -13.46
N ASP A 305 -1.59 3.40 -13.18
CA ASP A 305 -0.21 3.68 -12.78
C ASP A 305 0.58 4.33 -13.93
N ILE A 306 0.42 3.84 -15.18
CA ILE A 306 1.05 4.42 -16.37
C ILE A 306 0.55 5.85 -16.59
N ILE A 307 -0.75 6.10 -16.59
CA ILE A 307 -1.32 7.43 -16.81
C ILE A 307 -0.86 8.41 -15.71
N THR A 308 -0.87 7.98 -14.45
CA THR A 308 -0.37 8.77 -13.32
C THR A 308 1.11 9.11 -13.46
N ALA A 309 1.95 8.17 -13.90
CA ALA A 309 3.37 8.40 -14.15
C ALA A 309 3.62 9.43 -15.27
N HIS A 310 2.68 9.57 -16.21
CA HIS A 310 2.69 10.62 -17.24
C HIS A 310 2.15 11.97 -16.77
N GLY A 311 1.71 12.07 -15.50
CA GLY A 311 1.11 13.28 -14.94
C GLY A 311 -0.35 13.48 -15.37
N GLY A 312 -0.98 12.45 -15.93
CA GLY A 312 -2.38 12.42 -16.31
C GLY A 312 -3.31 11.89 -15.22
N THR A 313 -4.59 11.83 -15.55
CA THR A 313 -5.63 11.21 -14.70
C THR A 313 -6.48 10.25 -15.52
N ILE A 314 -7.03 9.23 -14.84
CA ILE A 314 -7.98 8.28 -15.42
C ILE A 314 -9.21 8.17 -14.54
N GLU A 315 -10.38 8.21 -15.18
CA GLU A 315 -11.69 8.07 -14.52
C GLU A 315 -12.52 7.02 -15.24
N ILE A 316 -13.37 6.32 -14.50
CA ILE A 316 -14.32 5.36 -15.06
C ILE A 316 -15.72 5.70 -14.58
N GLN A 317 -16.64 5.76 -15.54
CA GLN A 317 -18.08 5.86 -15.32
C GLN A 317 -18.74 4.65 -15.96
N SER A 318 -19.57 3.94 -15.19
CA SER A 318 -20.21 2.73 -15.68
C SER A 318 -21.56 2.52 -15.01
N MET A 319 -22.48 1.96 -15.78
CA MET A 319 -23.80 1.53 -15.29
C MET A 319 -24.11 0.15 -15.86
N VAL A 320 -24.52 -0.77 -14.99
CA VAL A 320 -24.87 -2.13 -15.39
C VAL A 320 -25.94 -2.10 -16.49
N GLY A 321 -25.68 -2.81 -17.57
CA GLY A 321 -26.54 -2.89 -18.74
C GLY A 321 -26.50 -1.68 -19.70
N SER A 322 -25.64 -0.68 -19.41
CA SER A 322 -25.53 0.53 -20.26
C SER A 322 -24.11 0.77 -20.80
N GLY A 323 -23.15 -0.06 -20.36
CA GLY A 323 -21.75 0.04 -20.79
C GLY A 323 -20.85 0.82 -19.84
N THR A 324 -19.63 1.07 -20.30
CA THR A 324 -18.58 1.75 -19.53
C THR A 324 -17.96 2.86 -20.36
N THR A 325 -17.61 3.95 -19.70
CA THR A 325 -16.82 5.05 -20.25
C THR A 325 -15.56 5.22 -19.42
N VAL A 326 -14.40 5.05 -20.04
CA VAL A 326 -13.08 5.30 -19.48
C VAL A 326 -12.55 6.60 -20.06
N ARG A 327 -12.22 7.56 -19.20
CA ARG A 327 -11.70 8.88 -19.57
C ARG A 327 -10.26 8.99 -19.10
N ILE A 328 -9.36 9.27 -20.02
CA ILE A 328 -7.92 9.50 -19.78
C ILE A 328 -7.62 10.95 -20.12
N THR A 329 -7.05 11.68 -19.19
CA THR A 329 -6.63 13.08 -19.39
C THR A 329 -5.11 13.16 -19.28
N LEU A 330 -4.46 13.75 -20.28
CA LEU A 330 -3.00 13.90 -20.34
C LEU A 330 -2.62 15.38 -20.51
N PRO A 331 -1.53 15.84 -19.87
CA PRO A 331 -1.00 17.17 -20.12
C PRO A 331 -0.46 17.28 -21.56
N PRO A 332 -0.58 18.44 -22.20
CA PRO A 332 0.00 18.66 -23.54
C PRO A 332 1.53 18.64 -23.46
N ALA A 333 2.17 18.43 -24.59
CA ALA A 333 3.58 18.66 -24.73
C ALA A 333 3.89 20.16 -24.55
N SER A 334 4.91 20.47 -23.77
CA SER A 334 5.35 21.85 -23.48
C SER A 334 6.07 22.47 -24.67
#